data_a00187746c23e76cfda76d550596ec37
#
_entry.id   a00187746c23e76cfda76d550596ec37
#
_cell.length_a   1.000
_cell.length_b   1.000
_cell.length_c   1.000
_cell.angle_alpha   90.00
_cell.angle_beta   90.00
_cell.angle_gamma   90.00
#
_symmetry.space_group_name_H-M   'P 1'
#
loop_
_entity.id
_entity.type
_entity.pdbx_description
1 polymer ?
#
loop_
_entity_poly.entity_id
_entity_poly.type
_entity_poly.pdbx_seq_one_letter_code
_entity_poly.pdbx_strand_id
1 'polypeptide(L)'
;MAELVGNPADRVDYPRVKVNRFEADELSAIDAHSFFSRKVCLAKYSSAFIYMPGGFGTMDEFFEILTLVQTRKIPRFPLILYGKDYWRGLFRWINSTLKKGRYISPKDTDLVTLTDDTDEAVEVISEWHKRRTPQHTPPMVYL
;
A
#
# COMPACT_ATOMS: atom_id res chain seq x y z
N MET A 1 1.57 18.08 22.83
CA MET A 1 1.83 18.59 21.47
C MET A 1 3.32 18.37 21.21
N ALA A 2 3.67 17.35 20.48
CA ALA A 2 5.05 17.13 20.04
C ALA A 2 5.14 17.65 18.60
N GLU A 3 5.84 18.75 18.44
CA GLU A 3 6.13 19.39 17.17
C GLU A 3 7.18 18.55 16.45
N LEU A 4 6.81 17.93 15.35
CA LEU A 4 7.77 17.25 14.46
C LEU A 4 8.55 18.33 13.69
N VAL A 5 9.62 18.80 14.28
CA VAL A 5 10.61 19.63 13.56
C VAL A 5 11.50 18.69 12.74
N GLY A 6 10.99 18.30 11.57
CA GLY A 6 11.83 17.72 10.52
C GLY A 6 12.44 18.85 9.70
N ASN A 7 13.75 18.82 9.51
CA ASN A 7 14.47 19.79 8.69
C ASN A 7 13.88 19.76 7.25
N PRO A 8 13.44 20.89 6.68
CA PRO A 8 12.85 20.93 5.33
C PRO A 8 13.80 20.47 4.21
N ALA A 9 15.10 20.42 4.47
CA ALA A 9 16.12 20.00 3.51
C ALA A 9 16.21 18.49 3.31
N ASP A 10 15.64 17.66 4.24
CA ASP A 10 15.68 16.20 4.18
C ASP A 10 14.43 15.57 3.54
N ARG A 11 13.54 16.37 2.97
CA ARG A 11 12.43 15.84 2.18
C ARG A 11 12.93 15.41 0.81
N VAL A 12 13.25 14.15 0.68
CA VAL A 12 13.32 13.51 -0.63
C VAL A 12 11.90 13.53 -1.19
N ASP A 13 11.66 14.38 -2.18
CA ASP A 13 10.38 14.38 -2.92
C ASP A 13 10.31 13.11 -3.76
N TYR A 14 9.71 12.07 -3.20
CA TYR A 14 9.34 10.91 -3.97
C TYR A 14 8.22 11.30 -4.94
N PRO A 15 8.33 10.92 -6.24
CA PRO A 15 7.28 11.20 -7.20
C PRO A 15 5.96 10.60 -6.71
N ARG A 16 5.00 11.47 -6.45
CA ARG A 16 3.64 11.04 -6.11
C ARG A 16 3.09 10.26 -7.28
N VAL A 17 2.72 9.01 -7.05
CA VAL A 17 1.98 8.23 -8.03
C VAL A 17 0.73 9.02 -8.36
N LYS A 18 0.63 9.52 -9.61
CA LYS A 18 -0.57 10.19 -10.09
C LYS A 18 -1.69 9.16 -10.12
N VAL A 19 -2.64 9.30 -9.22
CA VAL A 19 -3.91 8.59 -9.30
C VAL A 19 -4.63 9.13 -10.53
N ASN A 20 -4.66 8.36 -11.60
CA ASN A 20 -5.35 8.75 -12.82
C ASN A 20 -6.87 8.71 -12.62
N ARG A 21 -7.51 9.85 -12.87
CA ARG A 21 -8.94 10.13 -12.93
C ARG A 21 -9.66 10.18 -11.59
N PHE A 22 -9.64 11.38 -11.05
CA PHE A 22 -10.74 11.93 -10.25
C PHE A 22 -11.11 13.27 -10.86
N GLU A 23 -12.40 13.51 -11.02
CA GLU A 23 -12.88 14.87 -11.22
C GLU A 23 -12.55 15.67 -9.97
N ALA A 24 -11.89 16.82 -10.17
CA ALA A 24 -11.34 17.63 -9.08
C ALA A 24 -12.41 18.04 -8.04
N ASP A 25 -13.67 18.00 -8.44
CA ASP A 25 -14.81 18.44 -7.66
C ASP A 25 -15.22 17.39 -6.57
N GLU A 26 -14.97 16.11 -6.79
CA GLU A 26 -15.26 15.08 -5.77
C GLU A 26 -14.22 15.06 -4.64
N LEU A 27 -12.97 15.43 -4.93
CA LEU A 27 -11.92 15.50 -3.92
C LEU A 27 -12.01 16.74 -3.05
N SER A 28 -12.65 17.81 -3.50
CA SER A 28 -12.88 19.03 -2.72
C SER A 28 -13.94 18.86 -1.63
N ALA A 29 -14.80 17.87 -1.75
CA ALA A 29 -15.83 17.55 -0.78
C ALA A 29 -15.33 16.65 0.36
N ILE A 30 -14.14 16.04 0.23
CA ILE A 30 -13.52 15.25 1.29
C ILE A 30 -12.61 16.19 2.05
N ASP A 31 -12.96 16.45 3.31
CA ASP A 31 -12.10 17.19 4.22
C ASP A 31 -10.75 16.45 4.36
N ALA A 32 -9.79 16.83 3.51
CA ALA A 32 -8.47 16.24 3.46
C ALA A 32 -7.65 16.44 4.74
N HIS A 33 -8.16 17.22 5.69
CA HIS A 33 -7.60 17.38 7.03
C HIS A 33 -7.88 16.18 7.93
N SER A 34 -8.85 15.32 7.60
CA SER A 34 -9.08 14.10 8.34
C SER A 34 -8.10 13.01 7.88
N PHE A 35 -7.21 12.61 8.78
CA PHE A 35 -6.28 11.48 8.58
C PHE A 35 -7.02 10.20 8.15
N PHE A 36 -8.19 9.97 8.72
CA PHE A 36 -9.03 8.82 8.40
C PHE A 36 -9.57 8.86 6.97
N SER A 37 -10.09 10.00 6.51
CA SER A 37 -10.61 10.15 5.15
C SER A 37 -9.54 9.88 4.10
N ARG A 38 -8.30 10.32 4.35
CA ARG A 38 -7.16 10.05 3.45
C ARG A 38 -6.88 8.56 3.31
N LYS A 39 -6.87 7.80 4.41
CA LYS A 39 -6.64 6.35 4.41
C LYS A 39 -7.73 5.61 3.63
N VAL A 40 -9.00 5.95 3.86
CA VAL A 40 -10.12 5.37 3.12
C VAL A 40 -10.01 5.65 1.63
N CYS A 41 -9.67 6.87 1.23
CA CYS A 41 -9.49 7.22 -0.18
C CYS A 41 -8.34 6.44 -0.81
N LEU A 42 -7.19 6.33 -0.13
CA LEU A 42 -6.06 5.54 -0.61
C LEU A 42 -6.46 4.08 -0.84
N ALA A 43 -7.12 3.45 0.13
CA ALA A 43 -7.56 2.07 0.01
C ALA A 43 -8.60 1.86 -1.11
N LYS A 44 -9.56 2.80 -1.23
CA LYS A 44 -10.71 2.68 -2.16
C LYS A 44 -10.31 2.89 -3.62
N TYR A 45 -9.41 3.81 -3.87
CA TYR A 45 -9.13 4.29 -5.22
C TYR A 45 -7.80 3.83 -5.81
N SER A 46 -7.01 3.08 -5.05
CA SER A 46 -5.75 2.52 -5.54
C SER A 46 -5.97 1.16 -6.21
N SER A 47 -5.15 0.90 -7.22
CA SER A 47 -5.09 -0.39 -7.93
C SER A 47 -3.80 -1.16 -7.64
N ALA A 48 -2.83 -0.52 -7.02
CA ALA A 48 -1.57 -1.10 -6.55
C ALA A 48 -0.94 -0.17 -5.53
N PHE A 49 -0.08 -0.69 -4.68
CA PHE A 49 0.76 0.09 -3.77
C PHE A 49 2.22 -0.26 -3.96
N ILE A 50 3.06 0.77 -4.05
CA ILE A 50 4.51 0.65 -3.98
C ILE A 50 4.97 1.38 -2.73
N TYR A 51 5.53 0.64 -1.79
CA TYR A 51 6.04 1.17 -0.53
C TYR A 51 7.55 1.37 -0.63
N MET A 52 7.96 2.62 -0.63
CA MET A 52 9.36 3.00 -0.55
C MET A 52 9.85 2.94 0.91
N PRO A 53 11.17 2.87 1.16
CA PRO A 53 11.71 3.04 2.51
C PRO A 53 11.13 4.28 3.20
N GLY A 54 10.67 4.13 4.45
CA GLY A 54 10.00 5.22 5.16
C GLY A 54 9.88 4.96 6.67
N GLY A 55 9.19 5.84 7.37
CA GLY A 55 9.01 5.76 8.81
C GLY A 55 7.73 5.02 9.23
N PHE A 56 7.27 5.34 10.45
CA PHE A 56 6.07 4.72 11.05
C PHE A 56 4.81 4.92 10.22
N GLY A 57 4.66 6.07 9.53
CA GLY A 57 3.51 6.31 8.67
C GLY A 57 3.48 5.37 7.45
N THR A 58 4.64 5.02 6.89
CA THR A 58 4.75 4.03 5.81
C THR A 58 4.40 2.63 6.30
N MET A 59 4.85 2.27 7.53
CA MET A 59 4.52 1.00 8.15
C MET A 59 3.03 0.89 8.47
N ASP A 60 2.44 1.95 9.01
CA ASP A 60 1.02 2.04 9.32
C ASP A 60 0.17 1.78 8.08
N GLU A 61 0.45 2.49 6.98
CA GLU A 61 -0.26 2.30 5.72
C GLU A 61 -0.04 0.90 5.12
N PHE A 62 1.19 0.41 5.17
CA PHE A 62 1.51 -0.93 4.68
C PHE A 62 0.73 -2.02 5.43
N PHE A 63 0.75 -2.01 6.75
CA PHE A 63 0.07 -3.03 7.54
C PHE A 63 -1.45 -2.91 7.48
N GLU A 64 -1.98 -1.70 7.37
CA GLU A 64 -3.42 -1.50 7.18
C GLU A 64 -3.89 -2.14 5.87
N ILE A 65 -3.29 -1.75 4.75
CA ILE A 65 -3.66 -2.28 3.43
C ILE A 65 -3.41 -3.79 3.35
N LEU A 66 -2.27 -4.27 3.88
CA LEU A 66 -1.98 -5.69 3.92
C LEU A 66 -3.05 -6.47 4.69
N THR A 67 -3.49 -5.95 5.84
CA THR A 67 -4.55 -6.57 6.65
C THR A 67 -5.90 -6.57 5.92
N LEU A 68 -6.25 -5.48 5.26
CA LEU A 68 -7.49 -5.39 4.49
C LEU A 68 -7.52 -6.39 3.33
N VAL A 69 -6.39 -6.57 2.64
CA VAL A 69 -6.24 -7.57 1.57
C VAL A 69 -6.27 -9.00 2.14
N GLN A 70 -5.53 -9.27 3.22
CA GLN A 70 -5.48 -10.56 3.89
C GLN A 70 -6.87 -11.01 4.34
N THR A 71 -7.62 -10.11 4.96
CA THR A 71 -8.97 -10.37 5.48
C THR A 71 -10.06 -10.30 4.42
N ARG A 72 -9.70 -10.04 3.15
CA ARG A 72 -10.61 -9.91 2.01
C ARG A 72 -11.65 -8.78 2.18
N LYS A 73 -11.32 -7.75 2.95
CA LYS A 73 -12.14 -6.54 3.08
C LYS A 73 -12.04 -5.65 1.84
N ILE A 74 -10.90 -5.70 1.17
CA ILE A 74 -10.67 -5.09 -0.14
C ILE A 74 -10.18 -6.16 -1.13
N PRO A 75 -10.38 -5.96 -2.45
CA PRO A 75 -9.86 -6.87 -3.46
C PRO A 75 -8.34 -7.02 -3.37
N ARG A 76 -7.84 -8.21 -3.72
CA ARG A 76 -6.40 -8.43 -3.84
C ARG A 76 -5.86 -7.63 -5.02
N PHE A 77 -4.81 -6.85 -4.80
CA PHE A 77 -4.06 -6.12 -5.81
C PHE A 77 -2.57 -6.11 -5.43
N PRO A 78 -1.66 -5.69 -6.34
CA PRO A 78 -0.23 -5.71 -6.09
C PRO A 78 0.17 -4.83 -4.90
N LEU A 79 0.89 -5.42 -3.94
CA LEU A 79 1.57 -4.73 -2.85
C LEU A 79 3.06 -4.96 -3.05
N ILE A 80 3.81 -3.90 -3.34
CA ILE A 80 5.22 -3.97 -3.69
C ILE A 80 6.03 -3.23 -2.64
N LEU A 81 6.99 -3.91 -2.04
CA LEU A 81 8.01 -3.32 -1.18
C LEU A 81 9.25 -3.07 -2.03
N TYR A 82 9.54 -1.82 -2.32
CA TYR A 82 10.70 -1.42 -3.10
C TYR A 82 11.86 -1.06 -2.19
N GLY A 83 13.04 -1.68 -2.42
CA GLY A 83 14.23 -1.49 -1.59
C GLY A 83 14.48 -2.68 -0.67
N LYS A 84 15.01 -3.79 -1.22
CA LYS A 84 15.26 -5.06 -0.49
C LYS A 84 16.08 -4.87 0.77
N ASP A 85 17.09 -4.00 0.75
CA ASP A 85 17.96 -3.80 1.91
C ASP A 85 17.20 -3.24 3.10
N TYR A 86 16.29 -2.31 2.85
CA TYR A 86 15.45 -1.73 3.89
C TYR A 86 14.41 -2.75 4.42
N TRP A 87 13.68 -3.41 3.52
CA TRP A 87 12.55 -4.26 3.87
C TRP A 87 12.93 -5.66 4.33
N ARG A 88 14.15 -6.13 4.04
CA ARG A 88 14.63 -7.48 4.35
C ARG A 88 14.52 -7.84 5.83
N GLY A 89 14.81 -6.88 6.71
CA GLY A 89 14.70 -7.07 8.15
C GLY A 89 13.28 -7.38 8.60
N LEU A 90 12.32 -6.58 8.15
CA LEU A 90 10.89 -6.78 8.43
C LEU A 90 10.39 -8.10 7.84
N PHE A 91 10.74 -8.40 6.59
CA PHE A 91 10.32 -9.62 5.92
C PHE A 91 10.87 -10.88 6.59
N ARG A 92 12.11 -10.83 7.07
CA ARG A 92 12.71 -11.89 7.86
C ARG A 92 11.96 -12.10 9.17
N TRP A 93 11.62 -11.03 9.88
CA TRP A 93 10.84 -11.09 11.11
C TRP A 93 9.43 -11.66 10.88
N ILE A 94 8.74 -11.24 9.84
CA ILE A 94 7.43 -11.79 9.47
C ILE A 94 7.51 -13.30 9.27
N ASN A 95 8.52 -13.78 8.52
CA ASN A 95 8.68 -15.20 8.25
C ASN A 95 9.11 -16.01 9.49
N SER A 96 10.06 -15.49 10.28
CA SER A 96 10.62 -16.21 11.43
C SER A 96 9.72 -16.15 12.67
N THR A 97 8.87 -15.14 12.79
CA THR A 97 8.04 -14.91 13.97
C THR A 97 6.57 -15.12 13.66
N LEU A 98 5.99 -14.33 12.76
CA LEU A 98 4.54 -14.40 12.51
C LEU A 98 4.15 -15.71 11.81
N LYS A 99 4.84 -16.06 10.74
CA LYS A 99 4.54 -17.30 9.98
C LYS A 99 4.88 -18.55 10.78
N LYS A 100 6.05 -18.61 11.41
CA LYS A 100 6.47 -19.74 12.25
C LYS A 100 5.58 -19.90 13.48
N GLY A 101 5.18 -18.79 14.10
CA GLY A 101 4.25 -18.77 15.23
C GLY A 101 2.79 -19.02 14.86
N ARG A 102 2.47 -19.20 13.57
CA ARG A 102 1.11 -19.38 13.05
C ARG A 102 0.14 -18.22 13.33
N TYR A 103 0.67 -17.01 13.51
CA TYR A 103 -0.14 -15.81 13.63
C TYR A 103 -0.71 -15.34 12.28
N ILE A 104 -0.08 -15.77 11.18
CA ILE A 104 -0.52 -15.57 9.82
C ILE A 104 -0.49 -16.90 9.04
N SER A 105 -1.25 -16.96 7.94
CA SER A 105 -1.21 -18.11 7.04
C SER A 105 0.13 -18.15 6.26
N PRO A 106 0.65 -19.34 5.93
CA PRO A 106 1.82 -19.46 5.05
C PRO A 106 1.68 -18.72 3.72
N LYS A 107 0.46 -18.59 3.20
CA LYS A 107 0.15 -17.89 1.93
C LYS A 107 0.08 -16.37 2.06
N ASP A 108 0.03 -15.83 3.27
CA ASP A 108 -0.10 -14.38 3.46
C ASP A 108 1.19 -13.64 3.06
N THR A 109 2.33 -14.31 3.13
CA THR A 109 3.59 -13.75 2.63
C THR A 109 3.63 -13.59 1.10
N ASP A 110 2.77 -14.32 0.38
CA ASP A 110 2.65 -14.25 -1.09
C ASP A 110 1.79 -13.05 -1.54
N LEU A 111 1.23 -12.29 -0.60
CA LEU A 111 0.49 -11.07 -0.87
C LEU A 111 1.40 -9.90 -1.24
N VAL A 112 2.69 -10.01 -0.95
CA VAL A 112 3.66 -8.92 -1.07
C VAL A 112 4.82 -9.34 -1.97
N THR A 113 5.19 -8.46 -2.90
CA THR A 113 6.37 -8.60 -3.75
C THR A 113 7.50 -7.71 -3.20
N LEU A 114 8.68 -8.27 -3.02
CA LEU A 114 9.87 -7.55 -2.57
C LEU A 114 10.88 -7.43 -3.72
N THR A 115 11.14 -6.21 -4.18
CA THR A 115 12.02 -5.97 -5.32
C THR A 115 12.89 -4.71 -5.19
N ASP A 116 13.99 -4.67 -5.94
CA ASP A 116 14.81 -3.47 -6.22
C ASP A 116 14.72 -3.10 -7.70
N ASP A 117 14.02 -3.91 -8.50
CA ASP A 117 13.92 -3.76 -9.94
C ASP A 117 12.62 -3.02 -10.28
N THR A 118 12.77 -1.88 -10.96
CA THR A 118 11.64 -1.07 -11.40
C THR A 118 10.83 -1.78 -12.49
N ASP A 119 11.50 -2.52 -13.37
CA ASP A 119 10.83 -3.22 -14.46
C ASP A 119 10.00 -4.37 -13.91
N GLU A 120 10.53 -5.12 -12.93
CA GLU A 120 9.77 -6.15 -12.20
C GLU A 120 8.53 -5.55 -11.51
N ALA A 121 8.68 -4.40 -10.87
CA ALA A 121 7.54 -3.73 -10.23
C ALA A 121 6.45 -3.32 -11.22
N VAL A 122 6.84 -2.78 -12.37
CA VAL A 122 5.94 -2.41 -13.46
C VAL A 122 5.27 -3.64 -14.07
N GLU A 123 6.02 -4.72 -14.28
CA GLU A 123 5.50 -5.97 -14.82
C GLU A 123 4.42 -6.57 -13.93
N VAL A 124 4.67 -6.68 -12.62
CA VAL A 124 3.70 -7.18 -11.63
C VAL A 124 2.39 -6.40 -11.67
N ILE A 125 2.45 -5.07 -11.74
CA ILE A 125 1.26 -4.22 -11.83
C ILE A 125 0.55 -4.41 -13.18
N SER A 126 1.32 -4.43 -14.28
CA SER A 126 0.78 -4.56 -15.62
C SER A 126 0.10 -5.90 -15.85
N GLU A 127 0.71 -6.99 -15.38
CA GLU A 127 0.11 -8.32 -15.45
C GLU A 127 -1.18 -8.42 -14.64
N TRP A 128 -1.18 -7.85 -13.43
CA TRP A 128 -2.38 -7.83 -12.62
C TRP A 128 -3.50 -7.04 -13.31
N HIS A 129 -3.18 -5.90 -13.91
CA HIS A 129 -4.14 -5.07 -14.65
C HIS A 129 -4.72 -5.80 -15.86
N LYS A 130 -3.88 -6.51 -16.63
CA LYS A 130 -4.31 -7.31 -17.79
C LYS A 130 -5.25 -8.45 -17.40
N ARG A 131 -5.02 -9.10 -16.26
CA ARG A 131 -5.86 -10.20 -15.75
C ARG A 131 -7.21 -9.72 -15.22
N ARG A 132 -7.31 -8.45 -14.89
CA ARG A 132 -8.54 -7.82 -14.44
C ARG A 132 -9.34 -7.37 -15.65
N THR A 133 -9.99 -8.33 -16.34
CA THR A 133 -11.03 -8.02 -17.32
C THR A 133 -12.07 -7.11 -16.67
N PRO A 134 -12.66 -6.11 -17.38
CA PRO A 134 -13.58 -5.16 -16.78
C PRO A 134 -14.91 -5.86 -16.43
N GLN A 135 -14.94 -6.59 -15.35
CA GLN A 135 -16.15 -7.04 -14.71
C GLN A 135 -16.33 -6.18 -13.46
N HIS A 136 -17.31 -5.31 -13.56
CA HIS A 136 -18.08 -4.68 -12.50
C HIS A 136 -17.47 -4.82 -11.10
N THR A 137 -16.66 -3.85 -10.72
CA THR A 137 -16.22 -3.76 -9.33
C THR A 137 -17.45 -3.39 -8.50
N PRO A 138 -17.96 -4.26 -7.64
CA PRO A 138 -19.04 -3.86 -6.74
C PRO A 138 -18.53 -2.70 -5.89
N PRO A 139 -19.38 -1.71 -5.58
CA PRO A 139 -18.97 -0.63 -4.68
C PRO A 139 -18.51 -1.24 -3.37
N MET A 140 -17.33 -0.82 -2.89
CA MET A 140 -16.85 -1.23 -1.58
C MET A 140 -17.82 -0.67 -0.54
N VAL A 141 -18.59 -1.55 0.08
CA VAL A 141 -19.47 -1.19 1.19
C VAL A 141 -18.62 -1.23 2.45
N TYR A 142 -18.22 -0.06 2.91
CA TYR A 142 -17.71 0.09 4.26
C TYR A 142 -18.93 0.14 5.20
N LEU A 143 -19.11 -0.91 5.99
CA LEU A 143 -20.00 -0.91 7.14
C LEU A 143 -19.26 -0.36 8.36
#